data_5b00f2e2bd4505e17b41f32eff04148f
#
_entry.id   5b00f2e2bd4505e17b41f32eff04148f
#
_cell.length_a   1.000
_cell.length_b   1.000
_cell.length_c   1.000
_cell.angle_alpha   90.00
_cell.angle_beta   90.00
_cell.angle_gamma   90.00
#
_symmetry.space_group_name_H-M   'P 1'
#
loop_
_entity.id
_entity.type
_entity.pdbx_description
1 polymer ?
#
loop_
_entity_poly.entity_id
_entity_poly.type
_entity_poly.pdbx_seq_one_letter_code
_entity_poly.pdbx_strand_id
1 'polypeptide(L)'
;MSVNPSNPEFSDYHVADINLADFGRKEIAIAETEMPGLVSIREEFLKEQPLKGAQITGSLHMTIQTAVLIETLVALGAEVRWASCNIFSTQDHAAAAIAAQNIPVFAYKGESLEEYWDYTHRIMDWPGDKGPNMILDDGGDATMLLILGTKAEKDISVLDNPGSEEETFLFAAIKAQLEKDNTWYSRRLAEVQGVTEETTTGVARLYQMVENGELPFPAINVNDSVTKSKFDNLYGCRESLVDGIKRATDVMISGKVGVVCGYGDVGKGCAQALRGQGAQVVVTEIDPICALQAAMEGYRVLPIEDTLGWADIYVTTTGNKDIIRLEHLTKMKDQAIVCNIGHFCLLYTSPSPRDRG
;
A
#
# COMPACT_ATOMS: atom_id res chain seq x y z
N MET A 1 -25.41 -5.61 0.31
CA MET A 1 -24.31 -6.38 -0.34
C MET A 1 -24.93 -7.25 -1.43
N SER A 2 -24.39 -7.22 -2.62
CA SER A 2 -24.75 -8.17 -3.68
C SER A 2 -24.24 -9.55 -3.30
N VAL A 3 -25.04 -10.58 -3.53
CA VAL A 3 -24.69 -11.97 -3.19
C VAL A 3 -23.71 -12.51 -4.22
N ASN A 4 -22.68 -13.26 -3.79
CA ASN A 4 -21.73 -13.90 -4.70
C ASN A 4 -22.49 -14.85 -5.66
N PRO A 5 -22.51 -14.58 -6.98
CA PRO A 5 -23.27 -15.40 -7.93
C PRO A 5 -22.70 -16.81 -8.10
N SER A 6 -21.42 -17.01 -7.81
CA SER A 6 -20.73 -18.30 -7.90
C SER A 6 -20.98 -19.18 -6.67
N ASN A 7 -21.20 -18.58 -5.51
CA ASN A 7 -21.50 -19.27 -4.26
C ASN A 7 -22.33 -18.36 -3.33
N PRO A 8 -23.66 -18.45 -3.36
CA PRO A 8 -24.53 -17.61 -2.54
C PRO A 8 -24.39 -17.80 -1.02
N GLU A 9 -23.78 -18.89 -0.57
CA GLU A 9 -23.53 -19.17 0.84
C GLU A 9 -22.23 -18.53 1.36
N PHE A 10 -21.30 -18.16 0.46
CA PHE A 10 -20.07 -17.49 0.85
C PHE A 10 -20.32 -16.00 1.08
N SER A 11 -20.09 -15.54 2.29
CA SER A 11 -20.32 -14.16 2.72
C SER A 11 -19.12 -13.51 3.40
N ASP A 12 -17.97 -14.22 3.49
CA ASP A 12 -16.76 -13.74 4.16
C ASP A 12 -15.95 -12.85 3.21
N TYR A 13 -16.54 -11.76 2.75
CA TYR A 13 -15.89 -10.74 1.92
C TYR A 13 -16.61 -9.39 2.01
N HIS A 14 -15.91 -8.32 1.64
CA HIS A 14 -16.51 -7.01 1.41
C HIS A 14 -15.84 -6.35 0.19
N VAL A 15 -16.62 -6.15 -0.88
CA VAL A 15 -16.19 -5.52 -2.13
C VAL A 15 -17.24 -4.55 -2.62
N ALA A 16 -16.87 -3.59 -3.45
CA ALA A 16 -17.78 -2.56 -3.97
C ALA A 16 -18.98 -3.17 -4.72
N ASP A 17 -18.71 -4.05 -5.69
CA ASP A 17 -19.72 -4.73 -6.49
C ASP A 17 -19.19 -6.08 -6.99
N ILE A 18 -19.75 -7.17 -6.50
CA ILE A 18 -19.36 -8.54 -6.90
C ILE A 18 -19.64 -8.82 -8.39
N ASN A 19 -20.55 -8.09 -9.02
CA ASN A 19 -20.86 -8.26 -10.44
C ASN A 19 -19.71 -7.83 -11.37
N LEU A 20 -18.71 -7.16 -10.85
CA LEU A 20 -17.47 -6.83 -11.59
C LEU A 20 -16.52 -8.03 -11.74
N ALA A 21 -16.82 -9.18 -11.15
CA ALA A 21 -15.95 -10.35 -11.13
C ALA A 21 -15.54 -10.85 -12.52
N ASP A 22 -16.47 -10.91 -13.47
CA ASP A 22 -16.19 -11.35 -14.84
C ASP A 22 -15.25 -10.39 -15.59
N PHE A 23 -15.38 -9.09 -15.35
CA PHE A 23 -14.45 -8.09 -15.87
C PHE A 23 -13.09 -8.23 -15.20
N GLY A 24 -13.06 -8.34 -13.88
CA GLY A 24 -11.85 -8.56 -13.10
C GLY A 24 -11.08 -9.81 -13.56
N ARG A 25 -11.78 -10.90 -13.86
CA ARG A 25 -11.15 -12.13 -14.37
C ARG A 25 -10.39 -11.90 -15.68
N LYS A 26 -10.93 -11.10 -16.59
CA LYS A 26 -10.28 -10.77 -17.87
C LYS A 26 -9.03 -9.92 -17.65
N GLU A 27 -9.12 -8.93 -16.76
CA GLU A 27 -7.98 -8.06 -16.42
C GLU A 27 -6.87 -8.84 -15.69
N ILE A 28 -7.21 -9.76 -14.79
CA ILE A 28 -6.25 -10.64 -14.11
C ILE A 28 -5.55 -11.56 -15.12
N ALA A 29 -6.27 -12.06 -16.13
CA ALA A 29 -5.66 -12.87 -17.19
C ALA A 29 -4.64 -12.09 -18.03
N ILE A 30 -4.83 -10.78 -18.20
CA ILE A 30 -3.83 -9.90 -18.82
C ILE A 30 -2.61 -9.77 -17.88
N ALA A 31 -2.84 -9.51 -16.59
CA ALA A 31 -1.76 -9.38 -15.61
C ALA A 31 -0.89 -10.65 -15.53
N GLU A 32 -1.47 -11.84 -15.64
CA GLU A 32 -0.72 -13.10 -15.70
C GLU A 32 0.31 -13.13 -16.83
N THR A 33 0.00 -12.54 -17.98
CA THR A 33 0.94 -12.49 -19.12
C THR A 33 2.14 -11.58 -18.87
N GLU A 34 1.99 -10.65 -17.92
CA GLU A 34 3.03 -9.69 -17.53
C GLU A 34 3.85 -10.15 -16.30
N MET A 35 3.44 -11.29 -15.70
CA MET A 35 4.05 -11.84 -14.47
C MET A 35 4.59 -13.27 -14.68
N PRO A 36 5.41 -13.53 -15.72
CA PRO A 36 5.84 -14.87 -16.09
C PRO A 36 6.64 -15.57 -14.99
N GLY A 37 7.39 -14.84 -14.19
CA GLY A 37 8.15 -15.40 -13.07
C GLY A 37 7.25 -16.02 -12.00
N LEU A 38 6.19 -15.32 -11.61
CA LEU A 38 5.23 -15.81 -10.61
C LEU A 38 4.40 -16.99 -11.16
N VAL A 39 3.98 -16.91 -12.42
CA VAL A 39 3.26 -17.99 -13.10
C VAL A 39 4.14 -19.26 -13.18
N SER A 40 5.43 -19.12 -13.52
CA SER A 40 6.38 -20.23 -13.55
C SER A 40 6.56 -20.88 -12.18
N ILE A 41 6.67 -20.09 -11.11
CA ILE A 41 6.74 -20.60 -9.72
C ILE A 41 5.46 -21.39 -9.39
N ARG A 42 4.29 -20.86 -9.73
CA ARG A 42 3.01 -21.55 -9.51
C ARG A 42 2.97 -22.90 -10.24
N GLU A 43 3.40 -22.97 -11.49
CA GLU A 43 3.44 -24.20 -12.27
C GLU A 43 4.44 -25.22 -11.71
N GLU A 44 5.65 -24.77 -11.34
CA GLU A 44 6.71 -25.62 -10.82
C GLU A 44 6.31 -26.30 -9.50
N PHE A 45 5.76 -25.54 -8.57
CA PHE A 45 5.44 -26.01 -7.22
C PHE A 45 3.98 -26.44 -7.02
N LEU A 46 3.13 -26.39 -8.04
CA LEU A 46 1.69 -26.73 -7.93
C LEU A 46 1.44 -28.11 -7.30
N LYS A 47 2.26 -29.11 -7.65
CA LYS A 47 2.10 -30.47 -7.15
C LYS A 47 2.61 -30.66 -5.73
N GLU A 48 3.64 -29.94 -5.34
CA GLU A 48 4.28 -30.02 -4.05
C GLU A 48 3.49 -29.31 -2.96
N GLN A 49 2.74 -28.27 -3.35
CA GLN A 49 1.97 -27.42 -2.45
C GLN A 49 2.77 -26.98 -1.21
N PRO A 50 3.89 -26.27 -1.39
CA PRO A 50 4.84 -25.97 -0.28
C PRO A 50 4.23 -25.07 0.79
N LEU A 51 3.11 -24.38 0.47
CA LEU A 51 2.39 -23.52 1.41
C LEU A 51 1.23 -24.20 2.11
N LYS A 52 1.13 -25.53 2.02
CA LYS A 52 0.07 -26.27 2.72
C LYS A 52 0.15 -26.05 4.25
N GLY A 53 -0.93 -25.53 4.82
CA GLY A 53 -1.02 -25.17 6.24
C GLY A 53 -0.56 -23.73 6.54
N ALA A 54 -0.12 -22.97 5.54
CA ALA A 54 0.09 -21.55 5.69
C ALA A 54 -1.27 -20.82 5.71
N GLN A 55 -1.49 -20.04 6.77
CA GLN A 55 -2.63 -19.12 6.93
C GLN A 55 -2.08 -17.71 6.76
N ILE A 56 -2.19 -17.15 5.54
CA ILE A 56 -1.57 -15.89 5.15
C ILE A 56 -2.60 -14.78 5.22
N THR A 57 -2.34 -13.82 6.09
CA THR A 57 -3.03 -12.53 6.08
C THR A 57 -2.24 -11.55 5.24
N GLY A 58 -2.84 -11.02 4.18
CA GLY A 58 -2.24 -10.03 3.31
C GLY A 58 -2.83 -8.65 3.49
N SER A 59 -1.98 -7.66 3.70
CA SER A 59 -2.30 -6.23 3.72
C SER A 59 -1.46 -5.56 2.64
N LEU A 60 -1.95 -5.61 1.40
CA LEU A 60 -1.27 -5.11 0.21
C LEU A 60 -2.30 -4.63 -0.80
N HIS A 61 -1.95 -3.64 -1.62
CA HIS A 61 -2.82 -3.06 -2.65
C HIS A 61 -3.63 -4.11 -3.43
N MET A 62 -4.96 -4.05 -3.37
CA MET A 62 -5.82 -5.04 -4.03
C MET A 62 -5.97 -4.73 -5.53
N THR A 63 -4.94 -5.03 -6.30
CA THR A 63 -4.85 -4.82 -7.74
C THR A 63 -4.98 -6.14 -8.52
N ILE A 64 -5.06 -6.07 -9.86
CA ILE A 64 -5.04 -7.26 -10.71
C ILE A 64 -3.76 -8.07 -10.55
N GLN A 65 -2.61 -7.41 -10.33
CA GLN A 65 -1.34 -8.07 -10.07
C GLN A 65 -1.33 -8.80 -8.73
N THR A 66 -1.87 -8.17 -7.70
CA THR A 66 -2.06 -8.80 -6.38
C THR A 66 -3.02 -9.98 -6.45
N ALA A 67 -4.05 -9.92 -7.29
CA ALA A 67 -4.93 -11.05 -7.53
C ALA A 67 -4.17 -12.26 -8.08
N VAL A 68 -3.23 -12.08 -9.00
CA VAL A 68 -2.34 -13.16 -9.49
C VAL A 68 -1.49 -13.74 -8.37
N LEU A 69 -0.99 -12.90 -7.45
CA LEU A 69 -0.26 -13.35 -6.26
C LEU A 69 -1.17 -14.18 -5.34
N ILE A 70 -2.35 -13.69 -5.00
CA ILE A 70 -3.31 -14.40 -4.14
C ILE A 70 -3.64 -15.78 -4.72
N GLU A 71 -3.98 -15.85 -6.00
CA GLU A 71 -4.28 -17.10 -6.69
C GLU A 71 -3.07 -18.06 -6.73
N THR A 72 -1.88 -17.51 -6.83
CA THR A 72 -0.64 -18.30 -6.75
C THR A 72 -0.45 -18.88 -5.35
N LEU A 73 -0.61 -18.09 -4.30
CA LEU A 73 -0.50 -18.55 -2.90
C LEU A 73 -1.52 -19.68 -2.62
N VAL A 74 -2.77 -19.50 -3.06
CA VAL A 74 -3.82 -20.50 -2.92
C VAL A 74 -3.52 -21.77 -3.71
N ALA A 75 -3.06 -21.64 -4.95
CA ALA A 75 -2.66 -22.80 -5.78
C ALA A 75 -1.50 -23.59 -5.17
N LEU A 76 -0.61 -22.92 -4.43
CA LEU A 76 0.51 -23.55 -3.72
C LEU A 76 0.12 -24.09 -2.35
N GLY A 77 -1.17 -24.01 -1.96
CA GLY A 77 -1.74 -24.67 -0.78
C GLY A 77 -2.01 -23.78 0.41
N ALA A 78 -1.79 -22.47 0.31
CA ALA A 78 -2.11 -21.53 1.38
C ALA A 78 -3.62 -21.27 1.50
N GLU A 79 -4.08 -21.00 2.71
CA GLU A 79 -5.31 -20.27 2.98
C GLU A 79 -4.97 -18.78 3.06
N VAL A 80 -5.83 -17.92 2.50
CA VAL A 80 -5.51 -16.49 2.37
C VAL A 80 -6.70 -15.64 2.81
N ARG A 81 -6.44 -14.55 3.52
CA ARG A 81 -7.38 -13.45 3.81
C ARG A 81 -6.71 -12.13 3.44
N TRP A 82 -7.41 -11.24 2.76
CA TRP A 82 -6.77 -10.06 2.16
C TRP A 82 -7.53 -8.77 2.40
N ALA A 83 -6.78 -7.70 2.70
CA ALA A 83 -7.26 -6.32 2.69
C ALA A 83 -6.28 -5.44 1.91
N SER A 84 -6.71 -4.26 1.49
CA SER A 84 -5.79 -3.29 0.91
C SER A 84 -5.00 -2.56 2.00
N CYS A 85 -3.76 -2.21 1.71
CA CYS A 85 -2.93 -1.35 2.57
C CYS A 85 -3.13 0.14 2.30
N ASN A 86 -4.11 0.52 1.46
CA ASN A 86 -4.39 1.90 1.10
C ASN A 86 -5.84 2.05 0.66
N ILE A 87 -6.53 3.06 1.18
CA ILE A 87 -7.96 3.30 0.95
C ILE A 87 -8.33 3.67 -0.50
N PHE A 88 -7.36 4.03 -1.37
CA PHE A 88 -7.63 4.46 -2.74
C PHE A 88 -7.07 3.53 -3.82
N SER A 89 -6.20 2.57 -3.47
CA SER A 89 -5.46 1.78 -4.44
C SER A 89 -6.19 0.56 -4.97
N THR A 90 -7.29 0.15 -4.34
CA THR A 90 -8.06 -1.02 -4.76
C THR A 90 -8.60 -0.85 -6.18
N GLN A 91 -8.47 -1.90 -6.98
CA GLN A 91 -9.21 -2.09 -8.23
C GLN A 91 -10.42 -2.97 -7.93
N ASP A 92 -11.62 -2.38 -7.89
CA ASP A 92 -12.85 -3.03 -7.43
C ASP A 92 -13.16 -4.33 -8.19
N HIS A 93 -12.87 -4.38 -9.47
CA HIS A 93 -13.04 -5.57 -10.30
C HIS A 93 -12.06 -6.70 -9.94
N ALA A 94 -10.84 -6.37 -9.48
CA ALA A 94 -9.89 -7.37 -8.99
C ALA A 94 -10.36 -7.97 -7.67
N ALA A 95 -10.80 -7.13 -6.72
CA ALA A 95 -11.38 -7.58 -5.45
C ALA A 95 -12.61 -8.46 -5.68
N ALA A 96 -13.52 -8.06 -6.59
CA ALA A 96 -14.69 -8.85 -6.95
C ALA A 96 -14.33 -10.22 -7.55
N ALA A 97 -13.31 -10.30 -8.42
CA ALA A 97 -12.88 -11.55 -9.01
C ALA A 97 -12.32 -12.54 -7.97
N ILE A 98 -11.59 -12.05 -6.98
CA ILE A 98 -11.06 -12.86 -5.87
C ILE A 98 -12.20 -13.33 -4.95
N ALA A 99 -13.12 -12.43 -4.57
CA ALA A 99 -14.29 -12.80 -3.76
C ALA A 99 -15.16 -13.87 -4.45
N ALA A 100 -15.32 -13.78 -5.78
CA ALA A 100 -16.10 -14.76 -6.56
C ALA A 100 -15.49 -16.17 -6.54
N GLN A 101 -14.21 -16.31 -6.21
CA GLN A 101 -13.54 -17.60 -6.02
C GLN A 101 -13.63 -18.12 -4.56
N ASN A 102 -14.43 -17.49 -3.71
CA ASN A 102 -14.56 -17.80 -2.29
C ASN A 102 -13.28 -17.57 -1.48
N ILE A 103 -12.47 -16.62 -1.89
CA ILE A 103 -11.31 -16.17 -1.13
C ILE A 103 -11.72 -14.93 -0.34
N PRO A 104 -11.55 -14.92 1.00
CA PRO A 104 -11.88 -13.76 1.82
C PRO A 104 -11.07 -12.53 1.41
N VAL A 105 -11.78 -11.48 0.98
CA VAL A 105 -11.19 -10.19 0.60
C VAL A 105 -12.08 -9.05 1.06
N PHE A 106 -11.46 -8.06 1.69
CA PHE A 106 -12.12 -6.89 2.27
C PHE A 106 -11.43 -5.65 1.74
N ALA A 107 -11.89 -5.14 0.61
CA ALA A 107 -11.31 -3.97 -0.04
C ALA A 107 -12.25 -3.38 -1.09
N TYR A 108 -12.36 -2.07 -1.12
CA TYR A 108 -12.92 -1.33 -2.24
C TYR A 108 -12.27 0.06 -2.35
N LYS A 109 -12.32 0.65 -3.54
CA LYS A 109 -11.72 1.95 -3.76
C LYS A 109 -12.52 3.06 -3.09
N GLY A 110 -11.88 3.79 -2.20
CA GLY A 110 -12.50 4.89 -1.46
C GLY A 110 -13.16 4.47 -0.16
N GLU A 111 -12.75 3.33 0.42
CA GLU A 111 -13.10 2.96 1.79
C GLU A 111 -12.69 4.05 2.78
N SER A 112 -13.45 4.22 3.86
CA SER A 112 -13.13 5.16 4.92
C SER A 112 -12.01 4.62 5.82
N LEU A 113 -11.36 5.48 6.61
CA LEU A 113 -10.36 5.04 7.60
C LEU A 113 -10.94 4.09 8.65
N GLU A 114 -12.23 4.25 9.00
CA GLU A 114 -12.92 3.33 9.90
C GLU A 114 -13.04 1.94 9.27
N GLU A 115 -13.47 1.86 8.00
CA GLU A 115 -13.58 0.60 7.25
C GLU A 115 -12.21 -0.04 7.01
N TYR A 116 -11.18 0.75 6.71
CA TYR A 116 -9.80 0.29 6.57
C TYR A 116 -9.32 -0.49 7.81
N TRP A 117 -9.53 0.06 9.00
CA TRP A 117 -9.14 -0.60 10.24
C TRP A 117 -10.07 -1.76 10.61
N ASP A 118 -11.36 -1.71 10.26
CA ASP A 118 -12.27 -2.87 10.39
C ASP A 118 -11.81 -4.02 9.47
N TYR A 119 -11.43 -3.74 8.23
CA TYR A 119 -10.94 -4.75 7.30
C TYR A 119 -9.60 -5.33 7.72
N THR A 120 -8.71 -4.50 8.25
CA THR A 120 -7.45 -4.97 8.83
C THR A 120 -7.67 -5.90 10.03
N HIS A 121 -8.70 -5.66 10.85
CA HIS A 121 -9.10 -6.61 11.89
C HIS A 121 -9.69 -7.91 11.30
N ARG A 122 -10.54 -7.81 10.29
CA ARG A 122 -11.18 -8.99 9.67
C ARG A 122 -10.17 -9.95 9.04
N ILE A 123 -9.10 -9.45 8.45
CA ILE A 123 -8.06 -10.35 7.91
C ILE A 123 -7.26 -11.05 9.00
N MET A 124 -7.25 -10.52 10.22
CA MET A 124 -6.64 -11.17 11.39
C MET A 124 -7.57 -12.16 12.08
N ASP A 125 -8.86 -12.18 11.75
CA ASP A 125 -9.87 -13.03 12.37
C ASP A 125 -10.14 -14.27 11.52
N TRP A 126 -9.54 -15.38 11.92
CA TRP A 126 -9.61 -16.65 11.20
C TRP A 126 -10.66 -17.59 11.82
N PRO A 127 -11.27 -18.49 11.04
CA PRO A 127 -12.25 -19.44 11.56
C PRO A 127 -11.74 -20.26 12.75
N GLY A 128 -12.57 -20.42 13.75
CA GLY A 128 -12.23 -21.15 14.96
C GLY A 128 -11.46 -20.33 16.00
N ASP A 129 -11.62 -19.01 15.97
CA ASP A 129 -10.98 -18.05 16.89
C ASP A 129 -9.43 -18.10 16.81
N LYS A 130 -8.93 -18.26 15.58
CA LYS A 130 -7.51 -18.30 15.27
C LYS A 130 -7.02 -16.98 14.69
N GLY A 131 -5.71 -16.85 14.57
CA GLY A 131 -4.99 -15.81 13.85
C GLY A 131 -4.27 -16.36 12.62
N PRO A 132 -3.63 -15.48 11.83
CA PRO A 132 -2.71 -15.90 10.77
C PRO A 132 -1.45 -16.52 11.39
N ASN A 133 -0.81 -17.42 10.65
CA ASN A 133 0.55 -17.84 11.00
C ASN A 133 1.63 -17.13 10.17
N MET A 134 1.22 -16.41 9.12
CA MET A 134 2.10 -15.56 8.30
C MET A 134 1.40 -14.25 7.93
N ILE A 135 2.16 -13.17 7.92
CA ILE A 135 1.69 -11.85 7.48
C ILE A 135 2.48 -11.45 6.24
N LEU A 136 1.79 -11.00 5.21
CA LEU A 136 2.36 -10.29 4.07
C LEU A 136 1.88 -8.84 4.17
N ASP A 137 2.79 -7.93 4.46
CA ASP A 137 2.49 -6.54 4.79
C ASP A 137 3.14 -5.57 3.81
N ASP A 138 2.50 -4.42 3.62
CA ASP A 138 3.00 -3.30 2.83
C ASP A 138 2.73 -2.00 3.59
N GLY A 139 3.74 -1.55 4.31
CA GLY A 139 3.71 -0.40 5.21
C GLY A 139 3.68 -0.75 6.70
N GLY A 140 3.50 -2.04 7.04
CA GLY A 140 3.58 -2.54 8.41
C GLY A 140 2.32 -2.32 9.24
N ASP A 141 1.18 -1.94 8.64
CA ASP A 141 -0.03 -1.61 9.39
C ASP A 141 -0.68 -2.86 10.01
N ALA A 142 -0.73 -3.97 9.31
CA ALA A 142 -1.24 -5.23 9.82
C ALA A 142 -0.38 -5.77 10.98
N THR A 143 0.93 -5.68 10.85
CA THR A 143 1.90 -6.02 11.89
C THR A 143 1.75 -5.11 13.11
N MET A 144 1.68 -3.79 12.88
CA MET A 144 1.54 -2.79 13.93
C MET A 144 0.24 -2.96 14.71
N LEU A 145 -0.87 -3.28 14.04
CA LEU A 145 -2.17 -3.53 14.68
C LEU A 145 -2.06 -4.61 15.77
N LEU A 146 -1.45 -5.75 15.45
CA LEU A 146 -1.29 -6.84 16.42
C LEU A 146 -0.36 -6.47 17.59
N ILE A 147 0.76 -5.81 17.29
CA ILE A 147 1.74 -5.43 18.32
C ILE A 147 1.16 -4.35 19.23
N LEU A 148 0.55 -3.30 18.66
CA LEU A 148 -0.06 -2.22 19.43
C LEU A 148 -1.25 -2.71 20.24
N GLY A 149 -2.12 -3.54 19.65
CA GLY A 149 -3.24 -4.14 20.34
C GLY A 149 -2.79 -5.00 21.52
N THR A 150 -1.73 -5.79 21.37
CA THR A 150 -1.16 -6.58 22.46
C THR A 150 -0.53 -5.72 23.56
N LYS A 151 0.03 -4.56 23.23
CA LYS A 151 0.48 -3.58 24.23
C LYS A 151 -0.73 -2.98 24.97
N ALA A 152 -1.79 -2.64 24.25
CA ALA A 152 -3.00 -2.04 24.80
C ALA A 152 -3.79 -3.02 25.72
N GLU A 153 -3.71 -4.34 25.50
CA GLU A 153 -4.24 -5.35 26.43
C GLU A 153 -3.60 -5.26 27.83
N LYS A 154 -2.35 -4.82 27.89
CA LYS A 154 -1.60 -4.67 29.15
C LYS A 154 -1.74 -3.29 29.74
N ASP A 155 -1.75 -2.28 28.90
CA ASP A 155 -1.86 -0.86 29.28
C ASP A 155 -2.62 -0.08 28.20
N ILE A 156 -3.89 0.19 28.46
CA ILE A 156 -4.77 0.91 27.54
C ILE A 156 -4.31 2.35 27.27
N SER A 157 -3.49 2.93 28.19
CA SER A 157 -3.02 4.31 28.05
C SER A 157 -2.11 4.54 26.85
N VAL A 158 -1.56 3.50 26.24
CA VAL A 158 -0.80 3.59 24.99
C VAL A 158 -1.65 4.13 23.81
N LEU A 159 -2.99 4.14 23.97
CA LEU A 159 -3.96 4.62 22.99
C LEU A 159 -4.57 5.99 23.35
N ASP A 160 -3.97 6.78 24.25
CA ASP A 160 -4.61 8.02 24.74
C ASP A 160 -4.30 9.25 23.88
N ASN A 161 -3.18 9.26 23.14
CA ASN A 161 -2.73 10.45 22.42
C ASN A 161 -2.43 10.12 20.96
N PRO A 162 -3.45 10.04 20.09
CA PRO A 162 -3.22 9.83 18.65
C PRO A 162 -2.49 11.02 18.03
N GLY A 163 -1.46 10.78 17.27
CA GLY A 163 -0.65 11.80 16.58
C GLY A 163 -1.18 12.19 15.21
N SER A 164 -2.20 11.46 14.70
CA SER A 164 -2.82 11.69 13.40
C SER A 164 -4.30 11.32 13.40
N GLU A 165 -5.01 11.71 12.34
CA GLU A 165 -6.40 11.27 12.11
C GLU A 165 -6.48 9.75 11.97
N GLU A 166 -5.56 9.17 11.22
CA GLU A 166 -5.47 7.71 11.03
C GLU A 166 -5.28 6.97 12.36
N GLU A 167 -4.37 7.44 13.22
CA GLU A 167 -4.19 6.86 14.56
C GLU A 167 -5.44 7.01 15.43
N THR A 168 -6.25 8.05 15.23
CA THR A 168 -7.52 8.22 15.95
C THR A 168 -8.47 7.06 15.64
N PHE A 169 -8.61 6.69 14.37
CA PHE A 169 -9.45 5.56 13.96
C PHE A 169 -8.86 4.22 14.40
N LEU A 170 -7.55 4.02 14.25
CA LEU A 170 -6.85 2.84 14.74
C LEU A 170 -7.06 2.63 16.23
N PHE A 171 -6.84 3.66 17.04
CA PHE A 171 -6.98 3.57 18.50
C PHE A 171 -8.44 3.30 18.91
N ALA A 172 -9.39 3.92 18.22
CA ALA A 172 -10.81 3.64 18.43
C ALA A 172 -11.17 2.18 18.09
N ALA A 173 -10.67 1.66 16.98
CA ALA A 173 -10.90 0.28 16.56
C ALA A 173 -10.27 -0.71 17.55
N ILE A 174 -9.05 -0.46 18.03
CA ILE A 174 -8.41 -1.31 19.05
C ILE A 174 -9.21 -1.28 20.35
N LYS A 175 -9.62 -0.09 20.85
CA LYS A 175 -10.44 0.03 22.07
C LYS A 175 -11.75 -0.77 21.94
N ALA A 176 -12.44 -0.64 20.81
CA ALA A 176 -13.69 -1.37 20.55
C ALA A 176 -13.50 -2.90 20.50
N GLN A 177 -12.36 -3.37 20.01
CA GLN A 177 -12.06 -4.80 20.02
C GLN A 177 -11.71 -5.29 21.42
N LEU A 178 -10.97 -4.53 22.22
CA LEU A 178 -10.63 -4.87 23.61
C LEU A 178 -11.88 -4.94 24.52
N GLU A 179 -12.90 -4.12 24.26
CA GLU A 179 -14.18 -4.21 24.97
C GLU A 179 -14.90 -5.53 24.71
N LYS A 180 -14.75 -6.13 23.52
CA LYS A 180 -15.35 -7.42 23.16
C LYS A 180 -14.51 -8.60 23.70
N ASP A 181 -13.19 -8.50 23.57
CA ASP A 181 -12.26 -9.54 23.98
C ASP A 181 -10.86 -8.93 24.28
N ASN A 182 -10.53 -8.87 25.55
CA ASN A 182 -9.29 -8.24 26.03
C ASN A 182 -8.01 -9.09 25.86
N THR A 183 -8.10 -10.23 25.16
CA THR A 183 -6.98 -11.12 24.85
C THR A 183 -6.92 -11.43 23.34
N TRP A 184 -7.70 -10.73 22.54
CA TRP A 184 -7.86 -11.02 21.13
C TRP A 184 -6.56 -10.87 20.34
N TYR A 185 -5.78 -9.82 20.61
CA TYR A 185 -4.52 -9.51 19.90
C TYR A 185 -3.40 -10.46 20.31
N SER A 186 -3.19 -10.67 21.61
CA SER A 186 -2.11 -11.52 22.11
C SER A 186 -2.26 -12.97 21.68
N ARG A 187 -3.50 -13.49 21.61
CA ARG A 187 -3.74 -14.84 21.10
C ARG A 187 -3.36 -14.95 19.61
N ARG A 188 -3.72 -13.97 18.77
CA ARG A 188 -3.38 -13.98 17.35
C ARG A 188 -1.90 -13.75 17.13
N LEU A 189 -1.31 -12.83 17.87
CA LEU A 189 0.12 -12.57 17.81
C LEU A 189 0.95 -13.82 18.12
N ALA A 190 0.50 -14.66 19.06
CA ALA A 190 1.19 -15.89 19.42
C ALA A 190 1.21 -16.95 18.31
N GLU A 191 0.32 -16.88 17.33
CA GLU A 191 0.26 -17.78 16.19
C GLU A 191 1.18 -17.35 15.04
N VAL A 192 1.55 -16.07 14.97
CA VAL A 192 2.37 -15.51 13.89
C VAL A 192 3.80 -16.04 13.96
N GLN A 193 4.23 -16.69 12.89
CA GLN A 193 5.58 -17.20 12.71
C GLN A 193 6.53 -16.21 12.04
N GLY A 194 6.00 -15.23 11.32
CA GLY A 194 6.78 -14.20 10.67
C GLY A 194 5.98 -13.29 9.77
N VAL A 195 6.64 -12.21 9.34
CA VAL A 195 6.11 -11.23 8.39
C VAL A 195 7.07 -11.06 7.21
N THR A 196 6.52 -10.84 6.03
CA THR A 196 7.24 -10.30 4.86
C THR A 196 6.77 -8.87 4.63
N GLU A 197 7.71 -7.93 4.46
CA GLU A 197 7.42 -6.51 4.26
C GLU A 197 7.90 -6.03 2.90
N GLU A 198 6.98 -5.40 2.17
CA GLU A 198 7.17 -5.03 0.76
C GLU A 198 7.73 -3.62 0.55
N THR A 199 7.63 -2.71 1.53
CA THR A 199 7.90 -1.30 1.27
C THR A 199 8.89 -0.68 2.26
N THR A 200 9.61 0.34 1.80
CA THR A 200 10.65 1.05 2.59
C THR A 200 10.13 1.55 3.94
N THR A 201 8.91 2.07 3.98
CA THR A 201 8.33 2.60 5.23
C THR A 201 8.08 1.52 6.26
N GLY A 202 7.47 0.40 5.85
CA GLY A 202 7.24 -0.74 6.74
C GLY A 202 8.55 -1.35 7.21
N VAL A 203 9.54 -1.49 6.33
CA VAL A 203 10.89 -1.95 6.69
C VAL A 203 11.53 -1.04 7.74
N ALA A 204 11.43 0.29 7.60
CA ALA A 204 11.94 1.23 8.59
C ALA A 204 11.26 1.06 9.96
N ARG A 205 9.94 0.86 9.97
CA ARG A 205 9.18 0.55 11.20
C ARG A 205 9.64 -0.75 11.85
N LEU A 206 9.85 -1.81 11.07
CA LEU A 206 10.34 -3.10 11.58
C LEU A 206 11.74 -2.98 12.16
N TYR A 207 12.67 -2.26 11.52
CA TYR A 207 13.99 -1.99 12.09
C TYR A 207 13.90 -1.24 13.41
N GLN A 208 13.05 -0.22 13.50
CA GLN A 208 12.82 0.50 14.77
C GLN A 208 12.30 -0.43 15.86
N MET A 209 11.38 -1.34 15.53
CA MET A 209 10.88 -2.33 16.49
C MET A 209 11.98 -3.31 16.93
N VAL A 210 12.90 -3.69 16.04
CA VAL A 210 14.07 -4.50 16.40
C VAL A 210 15.00 -3.77 17.36
N GLU A 211 15.33 -2.50 17.06
CA GLU A 211 16.19 -1.67 17.92
C GLU A 211 15.59 -1.48 19.31
N ASN A 212 14.27 -1.36 19.40
CA ASN A 212 13.54 -1.23 20.67
C ASN A 212 13.33 -2.58 21.39
N GLY A 213 13.65 -3.73 20.77
CA GLY A 213 13.35 -5.05 21.30
C GLY A 213 11.85 -5.39 21.33
N GLU A 214 11.07 -4.80 20.43
CA GLU A 214 9.60 -4.89 20.39
C GLU A 214 9.06 -5.85 19.32
N LEU A 215 9.90 -6.26 18.35
CA LEU A 215 9.49 -7.19 17.29
C LEU A 215 9.43 -8.63 17.83
N PRO A 216 8.24 -9.26 17.90
CA PRO A 216 8.07 -10.54 18.59
C PRO A 216 8.34 -11.77 17.71
N PHE A 217 8.50 -11.61 16.39
CA PHE A 217 8.68 -12.68 15.40
C PHE A 217 9.67 -12.26 14.30
N PRO A 218 10.20 -13.22 13.53
CA PRO A 218 11.06 -12.90 12.38
C PRO A 218 10.36 -12.04 11.33
N ALA A 219 11.12 -11.08 10.76
CA ALA A 219 10.66 -10.26 9.65
C ALA A 219 11.61 -10.39 8.46
N ILE A 220 11.06 -10.54 7.27
CA ILE A 220 11.79 -10.63 6.02
C ILE A 220 11.58 -9.34 5.24
N ASN A 221 12.67 -8.59 5.05
CA ASN A 221 12.69 -7.39 4.22
C ASN A 221 12.75 -7.79 2.74
N VAL A 222 11.60 -7.83 2.08
CA VAL A 222 11.47 -8.08 0.65
C VAL A 222 11.82 -6.84 -0.16
N ASN A 223 11.54 -5.63 0.37
CA ASN A 223 11.79 -4.36 -0.31
C ASN A 223 13.24 -4.21 -0.76
N ASP A 224 14.21 -4.59 0.08
CA ASP A 224 15.63 -4.42 -0.21
C ASP A 224 16.23 -5.59 -1.00
N SER A 225 15.42 -6.57 -1.38
CA SER A 225 15.83 -7.54 -2.40
C SER A 225 16.23 -6.79 -3.68
N VAL A 226 17.37 -7.16 -4.27
CA VAL A 226 17.86 -6.52 -5.52
C VAL A 226 16.81 -6.60 -6.62
N THR A 227 16.11 -7.72 -6.71
CA THR A 227 15.07 -7.95 -7.71
C THR A 227 13.76 -7.20 -7.40
N LYS A 228 13.61 -6.58 -6.22
CA LYS A 228 12.47 -5.73 -5.87
C LYS A 228 12.85 -4.26 -5.94
N SER A 229 13.72 -3.76 -5.07
CA SER A 229 13.99 -2.31 -4.95
C SER A 229 14.60 -1.70 -6.21
N LYS A 230 15.48 -2.44 -6.91
CA LYS A 230 16.14 -1.94 -8.13
C LYS A 230 15.31 -2.13 -9.39
N PHE A 231 14.18 -2.81 -9.29
CA PHE A 231 13.25 -3.03 -10.41
C PHE A 231 11.91 -2.36 -10.13
N ASP A 232 11.12 -2.84 -9.18
CA ASP A 232 9.77 -2.31 -8.94
C ASP A 232 9.78 -0.84 -8.49
N ASN A 233 10.57 -0.49 -7.49
CA ASN A 233 10.62 0.89 -6.99
C ASN A 233 11.06 1.88 -8.09
N LEU A 234 11.91 1.46 -9.01
CA LEU A 234 12.38 2.29 -10.12
C LEU A 234 11.46 2.19 -11.35
N TYR A 235 11.34 0.99 -11.92
CA TYR A 235 10.65 0.79 -13.20
C TYR A 235 9.14 0.75 -13.04
N GLY A 236 8.63 0.16 -11.95
CA GLY A 236 7.20 0.15 -11.64
C GLY A 236 6.66 1.56 -11.43
N CYS A 237 7.36 2.39 -10.63
CA CYS A 237 6.99 3.78 -10.43
C CYS A 237 7.17 4.65 -11.69
N ARG A 238 8.15 4.31 -12.55
CA ARG A 238 8.31 4.97 -13.84
C ARG A 238 7.11 4.78 -14.75
N GLU A 239 6.51 3.58 -14.73
CA GLU A 239 5.30 3.27 -15.50
C GLU A 239 4.06 3.89 -14.85
N SER A 240 3.85 3.63 -13.56
CA SER A 240 2.61 3.95 -12.86
C SER A 240 2.38 5.44 -12.63
N LEU A 241 3.42 6.28 -12.48
CA LEU A 241 3.24 7.71 -12.27
C LEU A 241 2.50 8.37 -13.45
N VAL A 242 2.96 8.13 -14.65
CA VAL A 242 2.39 8.76 -15.86
C VAL A 242 1.00 8.19 -16.16
N ASP A 243 0.80 6.89 -15.95
CA ASP A 243 -0.50 6.25 -16.08
C ASP A 243 -1.51 6.86 -15.10
N GLY A 244 -1.14 6.98 -13.82
CA GLY A 244 -2.00 7.58 -12.79
C GLY A 244 -2.36 9.03 -13.08
N ILE A 245 -1.39 9.87 -13.47
CA ILE A 245 -1.66 11.28 -13.84
C ILE A 245 -2.64 11.35 -15.02
N LYS A 246 -2.43 10.56 -16.06
CA LYS A 246 -3.29 10.57 -17.25
C LYS A 246 -4.70 10.08 -16.96
N ARG A 247 -4.86 9.01 -16.20
CA ARG A 247 -6.18 8.50 -15.79
C ARG A 247 -6.95 9.47 -14.93
N ALA A 248 -6.26 10.21 -14.06
CA ALA A 248 -6.90 11.14 -13.14
C ALA A 248 -7.27 12.50 -13.76
N THR A 249 -6.55 12.93 -14.81
CA THR A 249 -6.60 14.33 -15.22
C THR A 249 -6.78 14.57 -16.72
N ASP A 250 -6.52 13.58 -17.56
CA ASP A 250 -6.48 13.70 -19.05
C ASP A 250 -5.53 14.79 -19.57
N VAL A 251 -4.57 15.27 -18.75
CA VAL A 251 -3.68 16.36 -19.15
C VAL A 251 -2.53 15.88 -20.04
N MET A 252 -2.06 16.77 -20.89
CA MET A 252 -0.82 16.60 -21.61
C MET A 252 0.37 16.92 -20.69
N ILE A 253 1.30 15.98 -20.55
CA ILE A 253 2.50 16.14 -19.72
C ILE A 253 3.61 16.89 -20.48
N SER A 254 3.70 16.71 -21.79
CA SER A 254 4.72 17.34 -22.63
C SER A 254 4.70 18.87 -22.49
N GLY A 255 5.88 19.45 -22.32
CA GLY A 255 6.07 20.90 -22.18
C GLY A 255 5.79 21.44 -20.78
N LYS A 256 5.22 20.64 -19.86
CA LYS A 256 5.00 21.03 -18.47
C LYS A 256 6.28 20.95 -17.64
N VAL A 257 6.30 21.67 -16.54
CA VAL A 257 7.34 21.56 -15.53
C VAL A 257 6.86 20.61 -14.43
N GLY A 258 7.58 19.50 -14.26
CA GLY A 258 7.33 18.53 -13.19
C GLY A 258 8.38 18.62 -12.08
N VAL A 259 7.93 18.77 -10.84
CA VAL A 259 8.77 18.75 -9.64
C VAL A 259 8.66 17.37 -8.98
N VAL A 260 9.79 16.67 -8.88
CA VAL A 260 9.89 15.37 -8.20
C VAL A 260 10.51 15.60 -6.84
N CYS A 261 9.73 15.36 -5.79
CA CYS A 261 10.18 15.56 -4.41
C CYS A 261 10.76 14.24 -3.87
N GLY A 262 12.07 14.12 -3.92
CA GLY A 262 12.86 12.93 -3.60
C GLY A 262 13.57 12.36 -4.83
N TYR A 263 14.78 11.81 -4.66
CA TYR A 263 15.56 11.19 -5.73
C TYR A 263 16.18 9.84 -5.32
N GLY A 264 15.42 9.08 -4.50
CA GLY A 264 15.64 7.66 -4.28
C GLY A 264 15.22 6.84 -5.51
N ASP A 265 15.08 5.52 -5.39
CA ASP A 265 14.72 4.66 -6.52
C ASP A 265 13.37 5.08 -7.16
N VAL A 266 12.35 5.36 -6.34
CA VAL A 266 11.04 5.86 -6.79
C VAL A 266 11.20 7.20 -7.52
N GLY A 267 11.89 8.17 -6.92
CA GLY A 267 12.08 9.50 -7.51
C GLY A 267 12.84 9.45 -8.84
N LYS A 268 13.84 8.58 -8.97
CA LYS A 268 14.58 8.35 -10.23
C LYS A 268 13.65 7.86 -11.33
N GLY A 269 12.78 6.88 -11.02
CA GLY A 269 11.78 6.36 -11.96
C GLY A 269 10.81 7.46 -12.40
N CYS A 270 10.27 8.22 -11.44
CA CYS A 270 9.35 9.32 -11.69
C CYS A 270 9.97 10.42 -12.57
N ALA A 271 11.20 10.84 -12.25
CA ALA A 271 11.91 11.85 -13.03
C ALA A 271 12.14 11.40 -14.48
N GLN A 272 12.55 10.14 -14.68
CA GLN A 272 12.72 9.55 -16.01
C GLN A 272 11.42 9.50 -16.79
N ALA A 273 10.31 9.09 -16.14
CA ALA A 273 8.99 9.02 -16.77
C ALA A 273 8.52 10.38 -17.26
N LEU A 274 8.55 11.39 -16.41
CA LEU A 274 8.15 12.76 -16.77
C LEU A 274 9.02 13.32 -17.90
N ARG A 275 10.34 13.15 -17.82
CA ARG A 275 11.27 13.56 -18.88
C ARG A 275 11.00 12.82 -20.19
N GLY A 276 10.73 11.50 -20.11
CA GLY A 276 10.38 10.68 -21.28
C GLY A 276 9.09 11.14 -21.98
N GLN A 277 8.15 11.77 -21.26
CA GLN A 277 6.95 12.39 -21.82
C GLN A 277 7.17 13.83 -22.29
N GLY A 278 8.40 14.35 -22.26
CA GLY A 278 8.73 15.69 -22.71
C GLY A 278 8.49 16.79 -21.68
N ALA A 279 8.36 16.46 -20.41
CA ALA A 279 8.34 17.46 -19.34
C ALA A 279 9.74 17.99 -19.03
N GLN A 280 9.82 19.21 -18.53
CA GLN A 280 11.00 19.77 -17.89
C GLN A 280 10.99 19.35 -16.42
N VAL A 281 11.99 18.59 -15.99
CA VAL A 281 11.98 18.02 -14.63
C VAL A 281 12.90 18.80 -13.70
N VAL A 282 12.36 19.13 -12.53
CA VAL A 282 13.09 19.65 -11.37
C VAL A 282 13.03 18.61 -10.26
N VAL A 283 14.13 18.42 -9.56
CA VAL A 283 14.21 17.51 -8.41
C VAL A 283 14.40 18.34 -7.14
N THR A 284 13.69 17.99 -6.08
CA THR A 284 14.00 18.47 -4.72
C THR A 284 14.51 17.30 -3.90
N GLU A 285 15.63 17.46 -3.21
CA GLU A 285 16.29 16.38 -2.48
C GLU A 285 17.08 16.92 -1.30
N ILE A 286 16.96 16.26 -0.16
CA ILE A 286 17.70 16.62 1.06
C ILE A 286 19.04 15.88 1.17
N ASP A 287 19.12 14.65 0.64
CA ASP A 287 20.36 13.89 0.62
C ASP A 287 21.31 14.47 -0.44
N PRO A 288 22.51 14.94 -0.05
CA PRO A 288 23.41 15.58 -0.98
C PRO A 288 23.96 14.63 -2.05
N ILE A 289 24.03 13.32 -1.79
CA ILE A 289 24.47 12.33 -2.76
C ILE A 289 23.39 12.11 -3.81
N CYS A 290 22.15 11.93 -3.40
CA CYS A 290 21.01 11.80 -4.32
C CYS A 290 20.81 13.11 -5.13
N ALA A 291 20.96 14.27 -4.49
CA ALA A 291 20.89 15.57 -5.18
C ALA A 291 22.01 15.70 -6.23
N LEU A 292 23.24 15.29 -5.90
CA LEU A 292 24.36 15.27 -6.85
C LEU A 292 24.11 14.31 -8.02
N GLN A 293 23.55 13.12 -7.76
CA GLN A 293 23.15 12.18 -8.82
C GLN A 293 22.15 12.81 -9.76
N ALA A 294 21.10 13.46 -9.23
CA ALA A 294 20.12 14.16 -10.05
C ALA A 294 20.75 15.24 -10.94
N ALA A 295 21.67 16.03 -10.38
CA ALA A 295 22.39 17.06 -11.12
C ALA A 295 23.30 16.46 -12.22
N MET A 296 23.97 15.35 -11.95
CA MET A 296 24.82 14.64 -12.92
C MET A 296 24.01 14.02 -14.06
N GLU A 297 22.75 13.65 -13.81
CA GLU A 297 21.82 13.18 -14.83
C GLU A 297 21.13 14.31 -15.62
N GLY A 298 21.49 15.57 -15.32
CA GLY A 298 21.04 16.76 -16.05
C GLY A 298 19.70 17.34 -15.56
N TYR A 299 19.24 16.96 -14.37
CA TYR A 299 18.08 17.59 -13.74
C TYR A 299 18.49 18.87 -12.99
N ARG A 300 17.60 19.85 -12.97
CA ARG A 300 17.75 20.99 -12.07
C ARG A 300 17.39 20.52 -10.66
N VAL A 301 18.23 20.84 -9.68
CA VAL A 301 17.98 20.55 -8.27
C VAL A 301 17.73 21.87 -7.55
N LEU A 302 16.54 22.01 -6.95
CA LEU A 302 16.09 23.24 -6.29
C LEU A 302 15.35 22.88 -4.99
N PRO A 303 15.32 23.79 -3.99
CA PRO A 303 14.32 23.73 -2.92
C PRO A 303 12.90 23.83 -3.50
N ILE A 304 11.92 23.25 -2.83
CA ILE A 304 10.52 23.27 -3.31
C ILE A 304 9.99 24.71 -3.42
N GLU A 305 10.40 25.57 -2.49
CA GLU A 305 10.01 26.98 -2.41
C GLU A 305 10.33 27.75 -3.69
N ASP A 306 11.44 27.39 -4.35
CA ASP A 306 11.88 28.03 -5.59
C ASP A 306 11.09 27.56 -6.82
N THR A 307 10.21 26.56 -6.66
CA THR A 307 9.40 26.01 -7.75
C THR A 307 7.94 26.50 -7.70
N LEU A 308 7.52 27.04 -6.55
CA LEU A 308 6.15 27.50 -6.33
C LEU A 308 5.80 28.65 -7.30
N GLY A 309 4.60 28.67 -7.80
CA GLY A 309 4.09 29.70 -8.72
C GLY A 309 4.39 29.49 -10.20
N TRP A 310 5.29 28.56 -10.60
CA TRP A 310 5.59 28.31 -12.00
C TRP A 310 5.59 26.83 -12.44
N ALA A 311 5.78 25.88 -11.53
CA ALA A 311 5.71 24.47 -11.88
C ALA A 311 4.26 23.98 -12.04
N ASP A 312 4.07 22.98 -12.89
CA ASP A 312 2.76 22.45 -13.29
C ASP A 312 2.34 21.21 -12.50
N ILE A 313 3.30 20.33 -12.22
CA ILE A 313 3.06 19.03 -11.61
C ILE A 313 4.03 18.88 -10.45
N TYR A 314 3.53 18.47 -9.31
CA TYR A 314 4.33 18.10 -8.13
C TYR A 314 4.04 16.65 -7.78
N VAL A 315 5.07 15.86 -7.63
CA VAL A 315 4.96 14.46 -7.18
C VAL A 315 5.86 14.20 -5.99
N THR A 316 5.28 13.73 -4.88
CA THR A 316 6.03 13.30 -3.72
C THR A 316 6.40 11.83 -3.86
N THR A 317 7.67 11.50 -3.66
CA THR A 317 8.25 10.18 -3.93
C THR A 317 9.02 9.62 -2.72
N THR A 318 8.92 10.30 -1.59
CA THR A 318 9.57 9.89 -0.33
C THR A 318 8.60 9.09 0.53
N GLY A 319 9.12 8.30 1.46
CA GLY A 319 8.33 7.67 2.51
C GLY A 319 8.11 8.58 3.74
N ASN A 320 8.11 9.91 3.56
CA ASN A 320 8.01 10.88 4.64
C ASN A 320 6.75 11.74 4.52
N LYS A 321 6.20 12.14 5.68
CA LYS A 321 5.10 13.11 5.78
C LYS A 321 5.60 14.55 5.59
N ASP A 322 4.68 15.47 5.35
CA ASP A 322 4.89 16.94 5.33
C ASP A 322 5.89 17.45 4.27
N ILE A 323 6.06 16.69 3.19
CA ILE A 323 6.92 17.09 2.06
C ILE A 323 6.33 18.32 1.34
N ILE A 324 5.03 18.32 1.09
CA ILE A 324 4.29 19.49 0.62
C ILE A 324 3.28 19.85 1.71
N ARG A 325 3.35 21.08 2.21
CA ARG A 325 2.50 21.60 3.28
C ARG A 325 1.50 22.62 2.75
N LEU A 326 0.50 22.99 3.55
CA LEU A 326 -0.49 23.99 3.20
C LEU A 326 0.14 25.30 2.69
N GLU A 327 1.23 25.74 3.32
CA GLU A 327 1.97 26.94 2.90
C GLU A 327 2.57 26.83 1.47
N HIS A 328 2.91 25.60 1.02
CA HIS A 328 3.35 25.36 -0.36
C HIS A 328 2.14 25.38 -1.30
N LEU A 329 1.04 24.68 -0.95
CA LEU A 329 -0.17 24.61 -1.76
C LEU A 329 -0.76 26.00 -2.05
N THR A 330 -0.75 26.88 -1.05
CA THR A 330 -1.27 28.26 -1.20
C THR A 330 -0.45 29.15 -2.14
N LYS A 331 0.82 28.79 -2.39
CA LYS A 331 1.74 29.53 -3.27
C LYS A 331 1.91 28.88 -4.63
N MET A 332 1.40 27.68 -4.85
CA MET A 332 1.40 27.03 -6.15
C MET A 332 0.54 27.84 -7.14
N LYS A 333 0.90 27.74 -8.42
CA LYS A 333 0.10 28.38 -9.45
C LYS A 333 -1.29 27.73 -9.55
N ASP A 334 -2.25 28.47 -10.08
CA ASP A 334 -3.57 27.91 -10.39
C ASP A 334 -3.45 26.71 -11.33
N GLN A 335 -4.28 25.68 -11.08
CA GLN A 335 -4.30 24.42 -11.82
C GLN A 335 -3.01 23.57 -11.70
N ALA A 336 -2.17 23.81 -10.69
CA ALA A 336 -1.09 22.90 -10.38
C ALA A 336 -1.63 21.52 -9.98
N ILE A 337 -1.03 20.45 -10.54
CA ILE A 337 -1.37 19.07 -10.21
C ILE A 337 -0.45 18.63 -9.10
N VAL A 338 -1.03 18.15 -7.99
CA VAL A 338 -0.28 17.59 -6.88
C VAL A 338 -0.65 16.12 -6.74
N CYS A 339 0.34 15.25 -6.77
CA CYS A 339 0.16 13.81 -6.64
C CYS A 339 1.23 13.19 -5.75
N ASN A 340 0.95 11.98 -5.30
CA ASN A 340 1.85 11.20 -4.48
C ASN A 340 1.98 9.79 -5.03
N ILE A 341 3.19 9.25 -4.97
CA ILE A 341 3.51 7.86 -5.30
C ILE A 341 4.25 7.17 -4.14
N GLY A 342 4.74 7.95 -3.18
CA GLY A 342 5.34 7.43 -1.96
C GLY A 342 4.30 6.84 -1.00
N HIS A 343 4.75 6.05 -0.04
CA HIS A 343 3.85 5.39 0.92
C HIS A 343 3.09 6.39 1.81
N PHE A 344 3.74 7.43 2.35
CA PHE A 344 3.06 8.49 3.08
C PHE A 344 2.55 9.58 2.14
N CYS A 345 1.28 9.87 2.27
CA CYS A 345 0.58 10.77 1.39
C CYS A 345 0.37 12.14 2.02
N LEU A 346 0.60 13.17 1.25
CA LEU A 346 0.10 14.53 1.47
C LEU A 346 -1.41 14.60 1.68
N LEU A 347 -2.14 13.72 0.98
CA LEU A 347 -3.60 13.74 0.94
C LEU A 347 -4.25 13.32 2.26
N TYR A 348 -3.52 12.62 3.13
CA TYR A 348 -4.03 12.22 4.44
C TYR A 348 -3.85 13.28 5.54
N THR A 349 -2.92 14.23 5.36
CA THR A 349 -2.58 15.21 6.41
C THR A 349 -2.94 16.64 6.07
N SER A 350 -3.35 16.94 4.85
CA SER A 350 -3.72 18.29 4.42
C SER A 350 -5.03 18.25 3.64
N PRO A 351 -6.14 18.79 4.18
CA PRO A 351 -7.39 18.89 3.45
C PRO A 351 -7.16 19.68 2.16
N SER A 352 -7.57 19.10 1.04
CA SER A 352 -7.56 19.78 -0.26
C SER A 352 -8.37 21.07 -0.16
N PRO A 353 -7.95 22.16 -0.83
CA PRO A 353 -8.78 23.35 -0.95
C PRO A 353 -10.18 23.09 -1.52
N ARG A 354 -10.38 21.98 -2.24
CA ARG A 354 -11.68 21.52 -2.75
C ARG A 354 -12.57 20.87 -1.69
N ASP A 355 -12.00 20.41 -0.59
CA ASP A 355 -12.73 19.75 0.50
C ASP A 355 -13.33 20.76 1.50
N ARG A 356 -13.15 22.05 1.24
CA ARG A 356 -13.70 23.19 2.01
C ARG A 356 -14.88 23.86 1.31
N GLY A 357 -15.57 23.16 0.43
CA GLY A 357 -16.79 23.64 -0.22
C GLY A 357 -17.99 23.67 0.69
#